data_5471368ce4f67db1537a50aaae37877e
#
_entry.id   5471368ce4f67db1537a50aaae37877e
#
_cell.length_a   1.000
_cell.length_b   1.000
_cell.length_c   1.000
_cell.angle_alpha   90.00
_cell.angle_beta   90.00
_cell.angle_gamma   90.00
#
_symmetry.space_group_name_H-M   'P 1'
#
loop_
_entity.id
_entity.type
_entity.pdbx_description
1 polymer ?
#
loop_
_entity_poly.entity_id
_entity_poly.type
_entity_poly.pdbx_seq_one_letter_code
_entity_poly.pdbx_strand_id
1 'polypeptide(L)'
;MSQELANNVTNSPLGSFSGIGVGPGMPGLISVIAWQFVQEADLILLPRAKSAERSVARNCLPRHQIPEDRFREIEFAMEADRTLLAEHYSRLAGEISRDVNAGKKVAYLTIGDPLTYSTYIYILRALQESFPEIPCRTYPGITSYSALAAATGFALGEGKERVLISPCPDTKLELRRLIEAHDIVVLLKVGERLPMVLRLLSEMEIGDHCVFGAHVGTENETLSVGISDIKPAEASGYLSTMLIRRKPLEARPTAGKIAGKQPLAGRDVPSKASA
;
A
#
# COMPACT_ATOMS: atom_id res chain seq x y z
N MET A 1 7.68 -54.92 25.58
CA MET A 1 8.63 -53.93 25.08
C MET A 1 8.21 -53.54 23.67
N SER A 2 7.11 -52.82 23.46
CA SER A 2 6.65 -52.33 22.13
C SER A 2 5.49 -51.34 22.27
N GLN A 3 5.61 -50.25 23.05
CA GLN A 3 4.56 -49.25 23.13
C GLN A 3 5.08 -47.84 23.49
N GLU A 4 6.38 -47.55 23.36
CA GLU A 4 6.99 -46.27 23.76
C GLU A 4 7.58 -45.44 22.60
N LEU A 5 7.29 -45.75 21.34
CA LEU A 5 7.90 -45.06 20.19
C LEU A 5 6.92 -44.17 19.37
N ALA A 6 5.75 -43.84 19.91
CA ALA A 6 4.74 -43.11 19.16
C ALA A 6 4.35 -41.70 19.68
N ASN A 7 5.08 -41.11 20.62
CA ASN A 7 4.69 -39.81 21.21
C ASN A 7 5.82 -38.79 21.33
N ASN A 8 6.59 -38.55 20.25
CA ASN A 8 7.42 -37.35 20.14
C ASN A 8 7.05 -36.54 18.90
N VAL A 9 5.77 -36.21 18.73
CA VAL A 9 5.39 -35.01 18.01
C VAL A 9 5.69 -33.86 18.98
N THR A 10 6.83 -33.23 18.78
CA THR A 10 7.20 -32.01 19.48
C THR A 10 6.08 -30.99 19.20
N ASN A 11 5.29 -30.71 20.22
CA ASN A 11 4.23 -29.73 20.21
C ASN A 11 4.87 -28.32 20.26
N SER A 12 5.71 -27.97 19.27
CA SER A 12 6.16 -26.61 19.06
C SER A 12 4.92 -25.80 18.73
N PRO A 13 4.69 -24.65 19.38
CA PRO A 13 3.53 -23.84 19.07
C PRO A 13 3.59 -23.49 17.57
N LEU A 14 2.45 -23.72 16.87
CA LEU A 14 2.30 -23.40 15.48
C LEU A 14 2.66 -21.92 15.27
N GLY A 15 3.48 -21.59 14.29
CA GLY A 15 3.79 -20.23 13.90
C GLY A 15 2.57 -19.49 13.34
N SER A 16 2.77 -18.36 12.71
CA SER A 16 1.69 -17.58 12.12
C SER A 16 2.15 -16.82 10.89
N PHE A 17 1.22 -16.55 9.96
CA PHE A 17 1.44 -15.66 8.82
C PHE A 17 0.65 -14.36 8.98
N SER A 18 1.31 -13.21 8.76
CA SER A 18 0.64 -11.92 8.88
C SER A 18 0.98 -10.98 7.73
N GLY A 19 -0.07 -10.45 7.09
CA GLY A 19 0.06 -9.33 6.18
C GLY A 19 0.14 -8.01 6.91
N ILE A 20 1.14 -7.21 6.61
CA ILE A 20 1.46 -5.97 7.31
C ILE A 20 1.39 -4.79 6.36
N GLY A 21 0.45 -3.87 6.58
CA GLY A 21 0.44 -2.57 5.92
C GLY A 21 1.45 -1.63 6.57
N VAL A 22 2.49 -1.28 5.81
CA VAL A 22 3.56 -0.41 6.33
C VAL A 22 3.32 1.08 6.07
N GLY A 23 2.18 1.42 5.48
CA GLY A 23 1.89 2.79 5.07
C GLY A 23 2.49 3.14 3.70
N PRO A 24 2.29 4.37 3.20
CA PRO A 24 2.55 4.73 1.81
C PRO A 24 4.02 5.04 1.48
N GLY A 25 4.88 5.22 2.49
CA GLY A 25 6.29 5.55 2.22
C GLY A 25 7.04 6.07 3.44
N MET A 26 6.45 6.99 4.21
CA MET A 26 7.14 7.60 5.35
C MET A 26 7.25 6.62 6.53
N PRO A 27 8.46 6.42 7.09
CA PRO A 27 8.63 5.71 8.35
C PRO A 27 7.77 6.34 9.46
N GLY A 28 7.03 5.48 10.19
CA GLY A 28 6.12 5.93 11.26
C GLY A 28 4.65 5.96 10.88
N LEU A 29 4.29 5.76 9.61
CA LEU A 29 2.89 5.57 9.19
C LEU A 29 2.43 4.11 9.29
N ILE A 30 3.24 3.23 9.82
CA ILE A 30 2.86 1.89 10.24
C ILE A 30 2.11 1.96 11.58
N SER A 31 1.06 1.16 11.75
CA SER A 31 0.37 1.11 13.04
C SER A 31 1.26 0.50 14.13
N VAL A 32 1.09 0.97 15.38
CA VAL A 32 1.90 0.49 16.53
C VAL A 32 1.84 -1.02 16.67
N ILE A 33 0.64 -1.61 16.55
CA ILE A 33 0.47 -3.06 16.68
C ILE A 33 1.13 -3.84 15.53
N ALA A 34 1.08 -3.31 14.31
CA ALA A 34 1.76 -3.91 13.16
C ALA A 34 3.28 -3.85 13.34
N TRP A 35 3.78 -2.73 13.83
CA TRP A 35 5.20 -2.55 14.13
C TRP A 35 5.71 -3.50 15.21
N GLN A 36 4.96 -3.68 16.31
CA GLN A 36 5.29 -4.66 17.35
C GLN A 36 5.40 -6.07 16.77
N PHE A 37 4.44 -6.47 15.90
CA PHE A 37 4.51 -7.77 15.26
C PHE A 37 5.75 -7.92 14.36
N VAL A 38 6.09 -6.89 13.57
CA VAL A 38 7.29 -6.91 12.72
C VAL A 38 8.58 -7.10 13.53
N GLN A 39 8.67 -6.46 14.69
CA GLN A 39 9.83 -6.60 15.58
C GLN A 39 9.99 -8.02 16.15
N GLU A 40 8.86 -8.72 16.35
CA GLU A 40 8.82 -10.08 16.86
C GLU A 40 8.88 -11.17 15.77
N ALA A 41 8.74 -10.79 14.49
CA ALA A 41 8.71 -11.73 13.38
C ALA A 41 10.07 -12.43 13.21
N ASP A 42 10.05 -13.75 13.03
CA ASP A 42 11.23 -14.55 12.74
C ASP A 42 11.67 -14.43 11.27
N LEU A 43 10.70 -14.16 10.39
CA LEU A 43 10.90 -13.99 8.95
C LEU A 43 10.05 -12.84 8.43
N ILE A 44 10.67 -11.92 7.69
CA ILE A 44 10.02 -10.75 7.10
C ILE A 44 10.16 -10.84 5.58
N LEU A 45 9.05 -11.06 4.91
CA LEU A 45 8.96 -11.17 3.46
C LEU A 45 8.74 -9.79 2.83
N LEU A 46 9.62 -9.40 1.92
CA LEU A 46 9.65 -8.11 1.26
C LEU A 46 9.33 -8.28 -0.24
N PRO A 47 8.15 -7.86 -0.72
CA PRO A 47 7.88 -7.86 -2.16
C PRO A 47 8.79 -6.86 -2.87
N ARG A 48 9.40 -7.30 -3.95
CA ARG A 48 10.25 -6.50 -4.81
C ARG A 48 9.85 -6.66 -6.28
N ALA A 49 9.67 -5.56 -6.98
CA ALA A 49 9.50 -5.61 -8.42
C ALA A 49 10.82 -6.05 -9.08
N LYS A 50 10.75 -6.85 -10.16
CA LYS A 50 11.93 -7.33 -10.89
C LYS A 50 12.86 -6.20 -11.36
N SER A 51 12.28 -5.02 -11.67
CA SER A 51 13.01 -3.83 -12.11
C SER A 51 13.59 -3.00 -10.98
N ALA A 52 13.32 -3.32 -9.71
CA ALA A 52 13.79 -2.56 -8.55
C ALA A 52 14.97 -3.25 -7.87
N GLU A 53 15.96 -2.48 -7.43
CA GLU A 53 17.10 -3.01 -6.66
C GLU A 53 16.70 -3.50 -5.28
N ARG A 54 15.76 -2.82 -4.62
CA ARG A 54 15.30 -3.11 -3.26
C ARG A 54 13.79 -2.96 -3.14
N SER A 55 13.23 -3.63 -2.14
CA SER A 55 11.83 -3.47 -1.79
C SER A 55 11.55 -2.08 -1.20
N VAL A 56 10.57 -1.36 -1.78
CA VAL A 56 10.14 -0.06 -1.26
C VAL A 56 9.49 -0.21 0.13
N ALA A 57 8.82 -1.33 0.42
CA ALA A 57 8.18 -1.59 1.70
C ALA A 57 9.19 -1.57 2.87
N ARG A 58 10.44 -1.92 2.62
CA ARG A 58 11.50 -1.85 3.64
C ARG A 58 11.79 -0.42 4.09
N ASN A 59 11.78 0.53 3.16
CA ASN A 59 12.07 1.94 3.45
C ASN A 59 10.95 2.61 4.27
N CYS A 60 9.75 2.00 4.31
CA CYS A 60 8.63 2.48 5.12
C CYS A 60 8.76 2.11 6.61
N LEU A 61 9.68 1.22 6.98
CA LEU A 61 9.86 0.84 8.37
C LEU A 61 10.59 1.93 9.17
N PRO A 62 10.23 2.14 10.45
CA PRO A 62 10.99 2.99 11.35
C PRO A 62 12.47 2.55 11.41
N ARG A 63 13.39 3.50 11.56
CA ARG A 63 14.82 3.18 11.75
C ARG A 63 14.97 2.41 13.06
N HIS A 64 15.47 1.18 12.97
CA HIS A 64 15.75 0.33 14.12
C HIS A 64 16.60 -0.86 13.67
N GLN A 65 17.00 -1.69 14.65
CA GLN A 65 17.89 -2.82 14.44
C GLN A 65 17.09 -4.15 14.35
N ILE A 66 16.41 -4.40 13.21
CA ILE A 66 16.00 -5.78 12.87
C ILE A 66 17.21 -6.44 12.21
N PRO A 67 17.63 -7.64 12.66
CA PRO A 67 18.68 -8.41 12.01
C PRO A 67 18.42 -8.63 10.53
N GLU A 68 19.43 -8.45 9.70
CA GLU A 68 19.32 -8.56 8.23
C GLU A 68 18.89 -9.95 7.77
N ASP A 69 19.28 -10.99 8.49
CA ASP A 69 18.96 -12.38 8.22
C ASP A 69 17.47 -12.72 8.37
N ARG A 70 16.69 -11.85 9.05
CA ARG A 70 15.23 -11.98 9.12
C ARG A 70 14.52 -11.51 7.84
N PHE A 71 15.19 -10.75 6.97
CA PHE A 71 14.58 -10.25 5.74
C PHE A 71 14.83 -11.21 4.59
N ARG A 72 13.74 -11.51 3.84
CA ARG A 72 13.79 -12.26 2.59
C ARG A 72 13.04 -11.49 1.51
N GLU A 73 13.73 -11.08 0.45
CA GLU A 73 13.10 -10.48 -0.71
C GLU A 73 12.40 -11.54 -1.55
N ILE A 74 11.19 -11.19 -2.03
CA ILE A 74 10.41 -12.00 -2.96
C ILE A 74 10.24 -11.19 -4.22
N GLU A 75 10.79 -11.70 -5.32
CA GLU A 75 10.67 -11.08 -6.61
C GLU A 75 9.30 -11.38 -7.23
N PHE A 76 8.59 -10.33 -7.64
CA PHE A 76 7.37 -10.43 -8.41
C PHE A 76 7.63 -9.97 -9.85
N ALA A 77 7.51 -10.89 -10.79
CA ALA A 77 7.37 -10.52 -12.19
C ALA A 77 5.95 -9.95 -12.38
N MET A 78 5.84 -8.85 -13.12
CA MET A 78 4.54 -8.37 -13.61
C MET A 78 4.16 -9.22 -14.83
N GLU A 79 3.87 -10.50 -14.55
CA GLU A 79 3.51 -11.48 -15.57
C GLU A 79 2.08 -11.21 -16.03
N ALA A 80 1.89 -11.18 -17.35
CA ALA A 80 0.55 -11.03 -17.92
C ALA A 80 -0.22 -12.38 -17.88
N ASP A 81 0.48 -13.50 -17.79
CA ASP A 81 -0.11 -14.84 -17.74
C ASP A 81 -0.64 -15.16 -16.34
N ARG A 82 -1.97 -15.29 -16.24
CA ARG A 82 -2.66 -15.59 -14.98
C ARG A 82 -2.31 -16.98 -14.42
N THR A 83 -1.98 -17.93 -15.28
CA THR A 83 -1.63 -19.30 -14.86
C THR A 83 -0.26 -19.30 -14.17
N LEU A 84 0.73 -18.66 -14.78
CA LEU A 84 2.06 -18.50 -14.20
C LEU A 84 2.03 -17.74 -12.88
N LEU A 85 1.18 -16.72 -12.79
CA LEU A 85 0.96 -15.99 -11.53
C LEU A 85 0.35 -16.88 -10.45
N ALA A 86 -0.65 -17.70 -10.77
CA ALA A 86 -1.26 -18.62 -9.83
C ALA A 86 -0.27 -19.67 -9.32
N GLU A 87 0.56 -20.24 -10.19
CA GLU A 87 1.63 -21.17 -9.83
C GLU A 87 2.66 -20.52 -8.90
N HIS A 88 3.04 -19.26 -9.19
CA HIS A 88 3.96 -18.50 -8.35
C HIS A 88 3.40 -18.29 -6.93
N TYR A 89 2.13 -17.88 -6.81
CA TYR A 89 1.50 -17.69 -5.51
C TYR A 89 1.32 -19.02 -4.75
N SER A 90 0.97 -20.10 -5.43
CA SER A 90 0.86 -21.44 -4.82
C SER A 90 2.20 -21.92 -4.28
N ARG A 91 3.29 -21.75 -5.03
CA ARG A 91 4.64 -22.08 -4.58
C ARG A 91 5.04 -21.27 -3.35
N LEU A 92 4.80 -19.95 -3.37
CA LEU A 92 5.09 -19.08 -2.24
C LEU A 92 4.25 -19.44 -1.00
N ALA A 93 2.98 -19.79 -1.19
CA ALA A 93 2.13 -20.28 -0.11
C ALA A 93 2.70 -21.56 0.52
N GLY A 94 3.22 -22.49 -0.28
CA GLY A 94 3.89 -23.69 0.20
C GLY A 94 5.20 -23.39 0.97
N GLU A 95 5.96 -22.37 0.57
CA GLU A 95 7.15 -21.93 1.31
C GLU A 95 6.77 -21.32 2.66
N ILE A 96 5.78 -20.44 2.68
CA ILE A 96 5.24 -19.83 3.90
C ILE A 96 4.70 -20.88 4.85
N SER A 97 3.93 -21.86 4.34
CA SER A 97 3.37 -22.96 5.14
C SER A 97 4.48 -23.75 5.85
N ARG A 98 5.58 -24.07 5.16
CA ARG A 98 6.73 -24.75 5.77
C ARG A 98 7.38 -23.92 6.88
N ASP A 99 7.58 -22.62 6.67
CA ASP A 99 8.16 -21.74 7.69
C ASP A 99 7.23 -21.63 8.93
N VAL A 100 5.91 -21.51 8.72
CA VAL A 100 4.92 -21.44 9.81
C VAL A 100 4.82 -22.77 10.55
N ASN A 101 4.82 -23.90 9.86
CA ASN A 101 4.82 -25.24 10.49
C ASN A 101 6.11 -25.53 11.27
N ALA A 102 7.21 -24.85 10.94
CA ALA A 102 8.45 -24.86 11.71
C ALA A 102 8.38 -23.93 12.96
N GLY A 103 7.21 -23.36 13.28
CA GLY A 103 6.97 -22.50 14.43
C GLY A 103 7.29 -21.03 14.24
N LYS A 104 7.61 -20.57 13.00
CA LYS A 104 8.01 -19.20 12.74
C LYS A 104 6.81 -18.23 12.65
N LYS A 105 6.98 -17.03 13.21
CA LYS A 105 6.13 -15.86 12.92
C LYS A 105 6.61 -15.21 11.62
N VAL A 106 5.80 -15.30 10.57
CA VAL A 106 6.13 -14.78 9.24
C VAL A 106 5.34 -13.50 8.97
N ALA A 107 6.04 -12.39 8.71
CA ALA A 107 5.44 -11.12 8.30
C ALA A 107 5.62 -10.90 6.79
N TYR A 108 4.56 -10.53 6.08
CA TYR A 108 4.62 -10.08 4.70
C TYR A 108 4.31 -8.59 4.62
N LEU A 109 5.29 -7.78 4.22
CA LEU A 109 5.13 -6.32 4.19
C LEU A 109 4.48 -5.86 2.88
N THR A 110 3.56 -4.91 3.00
CA THR A 110 2.89 -4.28 1.84
C THR A 110 2.87 -2.77 2.00
N ILE A 111 3.27 -2.04 0.96
CA ILE A 111 3.11 -0.58 0.90
C ILE A 111 1.62 -0.24 0.94
N GLY A 112 1.26 0.75 1.73
CA GLY A 112 -0.14 1.11 1.94
C GLY A 112 -0.85 0.07 2.79
N ASP A 113 -1.99 -0.43 2.31
CA ASP A 113 -2.84 -1.40 2.98
C ASP A 113 -2.81 -2.77 2.28
N PRO A 114 -2.71 -3.89 3.02
CA PRO A 114 -2.57 -5.23 2.42
C PRO A 114 -3.80 -5.70 1.63
N LEU A 115 -4.99 -5.20 1.93
CA LEU A 115 -6.22 -5.62 1.27
C LEU A 115 -6.71 -4.64 0.20
N THR A 116 -5.89 -3.61 -0.12
CA THR A 116 -6.21 -2.60 -1.13
C THR A 116 -5.29 -2.73 -2.34
N TYR A 117 -5.69 -3.49 -3.35
CA TYR A 117 -4.99 -3.71 -4.64
C TYR A 117 -3.53 -4.20 -4.51
N SER A 118 -3.27 -5.02 -3.50
CA SER A 118 -1.93 -5.55 -3.21
C SER A 118 -1.76 -7.00 -3.66
N THR A 119 -0.51 -7.44 -3.82
CA THR A 119 -0.16 -8.83 -4.11
C THR A 119 -0.42 -9.77 -2.93
N TYR A 120 -0.48 -9.24 -1.71
CA TYR A 120 -0.80 -10.00 -0.51
C TYR A 120 -2.14 -10.75 -0.61
N ILE A 121 -3.14 -10.16 -1.26
CA ILE A 121 -4.48 -10.75 -1.42
C ILE A 121 -4.40 -12.12 -2.09
N TYR A 122 -3.55 -12.27 -3.11
CA TYR A 122 -3.39 -13.53 -3.85
C TYR A 122 -2.66 -14.57 -3.03
N ILE A 123 -1.65 -14.17 -2.25
CA ILE A 123 -0.91 -15.06 -1.34
C ILE A 123 -1.83 -15.56 -0.22
N LEU A 124 -2.59 -14.65 0.39
CA LEU A 124 -3.55 -15.00 1.44
C LEU A 124 -4.58 -16.01 0.94
N ARG A 125 -5.11 -15.79 -0.27
CA ARG A 125 -6.06 -16.71 -0.89
C ARG A 125 -5.42 -18.09 -1.15
N ALA A 126 -4.23 -18.13 -1.73
CA ALA A 126 -3.52 -19.38 -1.98
C ALA A 126 -3.23 -20.15 -0.68
N LEU A 127 -2.88 -19.46 0.42
CA LEU A 127 -2.73 -20.07 1.73
C LEU A 127 -4.04 -20.64 2.26
N GLN A 128 -5.11 -19.87 2.22
CA GLN A 128 -6.43 -20.28 2.72
C GLN A 128 -7.00 -21.49 1.94
N GLU A 129 -6.73 -21.58 0.63
CA GLU A 129 -7.17 -22.67 -0.21
C GLU A 129 -6.35 -23.95 -0.02
N SER A 130 -5.01 -23.84 0.11
CA SER A 130 -4.12 -24.98 0.14
C SER A 130 -3.66 -25.41 1.54
N PHE A 131 -3.68 -24.50 2.51
CA PHE A 131 -3.19 -24.68 3.88
C PHE A 131 -4.12 -23.98 4.90
N PRO A 132 -5.39 -24.39 4.99
CA PRO A 132 -6.40 -23.70 5.82
C PRO A 132 -6.09 -23.72 7.31
N GLU A 133 -5.21 -24.61 7.77
CA GLU A 133 -4.75 -24.70 9.15
C GLU A 133 -3.78 -23.60 9.57
N ILE A 134 -3.16 -22.90 8.59
CA ILE A 134 -2.20 -21.85 8.90
C ILE A 134 -2.91 -20.62 9.51
N PRO A 135 -2.52 -20.20 10.73
CA PRO A 135 -3.09 -18.99 11.32
C PRO A 135 -2.68 -17.74 10.54
N CYS A 136 -3.65 -17.10 9.87
CA CYS A 136 -3.44 -15.88 9.10
C CYS A 136 -4.03 -14.66 9.81
N ARG A 137 -3.29 -13.54 9.84
CA ARG A 137 -3.77 -12.26 10.34
C ARG A 137 -3.38 -11.13 9.39
N THR A 138 -4.22 -10.10 9.29
CA THR A 138 -3.90 -8.91 8.50
C THR A 138 -3.93 -7.68 9.41
N TYR A 139 -2.87 -6.89 9.34
CA TYR A 139 -2.78 -5.59 10.01
C TYR A 139 -2.96 -4.49 8.95
N PRO A 140 -3.99 -3.64 9.09
CA PRO A 140 -4.25 -2.59 8.12
C PRO A 140 -3.14 -1.55 8.09
N GLY A 141 -2.98 -0.88 6.95
CA GLY A 141 -2.04 0.20 6.76
C GLY A 141 -2.69 1.47 6.22
N ILE A 142 -2.03 2.61 6.41
CA ILE A 142 -2.46 3.87 5.82
C ILE A 142 -2.26 3.81 4.32
N THR A 143 -3.32 4.06 3.56
CA THR A 143 -3.29 4.02 2.10
C THR A 143 -2.65 5.29 1.51
N SER A 144 -2.14 5.21 0.27
CA SER A 144 -1.57 6.37 -0.43
C SER A 144 -2.57 7.51 -0.60
N TYR A 145 -3.83 7.21 -0.85
CA TYR A 145 -4.85 8.23 -1.02
C TYR A 145 -5.23 8.92 0.31
N SER A 146 -5.20 8.21 1.43
CA SER A 146 -5.40 8.83 2.75
C SER A 146 -4.24 9.76 3.11
N ALA A 147 -3.01 9.36 2.79
CA ALA A 147 -1.83 10.19 3.01
C ALA A 147 -1.83 11.41 2.08
N LEU A 148 -2.16 11.25 0.80
CA LEU A 148 -2.31 12.35 -0.16
C LEU A 148 -3.39 13.34 0.29
N ALA A 149 -4.54 12.85 0.74
CA ALA A 149 -5.62 13.67 1.28
C ALA A 149 -5.16 14.51 2.48
N ALA A 150 -4.46 13.89 3.43
CA ALA A 150 -3.91 14.55 4.61
C ALA A 150 -2.85 15.62 4.24
N ALA A 151 -1.94 15.30 3.30
CA ALA A 151 -0.88 16.19 2.87
C ALA A 151 -1.39 17.42 2.11
N THR A 152 -2.53 17.30 1.43
CA THR A 152 -3.10 18.36 0.58
C THR A 152 -4.32 19.05 1.20
N GLY A 153 -4.84 18.54 2.31
CA GLY A 153 -6.08 19.02 2.91
C GLY A 153 -7.33 18.67 2.09
N PHE A 154 -7.25 17.66 1.19
CA PHE A 154 -8.37 17.23 0.39
C PHE A 154 -9.28 16.30 1.20
N ALA A 155 -10.53 16.72 1.43
CA ALA A 155 -11.53 15.88 2.11
C ALA A 155 -11.95 14.72 1.20
N LEU A 156 -11.76 13.47 1.64
CA LEU A 156 -12.13 12.26 0.90
C LEU A 156 -13.63 11.97 0.88
N GLY A 157 -14.42 12.70 1.61
CA GLY A 157 -15.87 12.57 1.63
C GLY A 157 -16.48 13.45 2.70
N GLU A 158 -17.62 14.06 2.40
CA GLU A 158 -18.40 14.88 3.32
C GLU A 158 -19.89 14.54 3.22
N GLY A 159 -20.53 14.37 4.37
CA GLY A 159 -21.97 14.12 4.42
C GLY A 159 -22.38 12.83 3.71
N LYS A 160 -23.08 12.94 2.58
CA LYS A 160 -23.59 11.81 1.79
C LYS A 160 -22.84 11.61 0.46
N GLU A 161 -21.67 12.20 0.30
CA GLU A 161 -20.85 12.03 -0.90
C GLU A 161 -20.45 10.58 -1.13
N ARG A 162 -20.55 10.15 -2.38
CA ARG A 162 -20.15 8.80 -2.81
C ARG A 162 -18.73 8.83 -3.31
N VAL A 163 -17.89 8.01 -2.70
CA VAL A 163 -16.48 7.90 -3.01
C VAL A 163 -16.21 6.60 -3.75
N LEU A 164 -15.62 6.69 -4.93
CA LEU A 164 -15.10 5.55 -5.67
C LEU A 164 -13.58 5.45 -5.48
N ILE A 165 -13.07 4.26 -5.17
CA ILE A 165 -11.64 3.95 -5.19
C ILE A 165 -11.41 2.92 -6.29
N SER A 166 -10.60 3.27 -7.29
CA SER A 166 -10.35 2.41 -8.46
C SER A 166 -8.93 2.57 -8.98
N PRO A 167 -8.32 1.52 -9.56
CA PRO A 167 -7.20 1.72 -10.46
C PRO A 167 -7.62 2.63 -11.62
N CYS A 168 -6.68 3.44 -12.13
CA CYS A 168 -6.95 4.33 -13.24
C CYS A 168 -7.38 3.52 -14.48
N PRO A 169 -8.54 3.79 -15.09
CA PRO A 169 -8.99 3.09 -16.29
C PRO A 169 -8.07 3.34 -17.49
N ASP A 170 -8.09 2.44 -18.46
CA ASP A 170 -7.29 2.56 -19.67
C ASP A 170 -7.93 3.50 -20.71
N THR A 171 -9.23 3.78 -20.60
CA THR A 171 -9.98 4.58 -21.56
C THR A 171 -10.57 5.85 -20.96
N LYS A 172 -10.51 6.93 -21.74
CA LYS A 172 -11.12 8.22 -21.39
C LYS A 172 -12.63 8.12 -21.15
N LEU A 173 -13.32 7.28 -21.94
CA LEU A 173 -14.78 7.11 -21.82
C LEU A 173 -15.16 6.47 -20.48
N GLU A 174 -14.44 5.45 -20.07
CA GLU A 174 -14.64 4.79 -18.78
C GLU A 174 -14.36 5.76 -17.63
N LEU A 175 -13.23 6.46 -17.67
CA LEU A 175 -12.88 7.45 -16.66
C LEU A 175 -13.95 8.54 -16.53
N ARG A 176 -14.49 9.08 -17.65
CA ARG A 176 -15.56 10.06 -17.64
C ARG A 176 -16.80 9.52 -16.92
N ARG A 177 -17.21 8.29 -17.23
CA ARG A 177 -18.36 7.64 -16.58
C ARG A 177 -18.18 7.49 -15.07
N LEU A 178 -16.98 7.12 -14.64
CA LEU A 178 -16.66 7.01 -13.21
C LEU A 178 -16.76 8.36 -12.50
N ILE A 179 -16.23 9.43 -13.09
CA ILE A 179 -16.29 10.78 -12.54
C ILE A 179 -17.75 11.30 -12.50
N GLU A 180 -18.52 11.07 -13.55
CA GLU A 180 -19.92 11.50 -13.63
C GLU A 180 -20.84 10.77 -12.63
N ALA A 181 -20.52 9.52 -12.30
CA ALA A 181 -21.33 8.68 -11.41
C ALA A 181 -21.04 8.89 -9.90
N HIS A 182 -19.91 9.52 -9.55
CA HIS A 182 -19.48 9.67 -8.15
C HIS A 182 -19.16 11.12 -7.81
N ASP A 183 -19.22 11.45 -6.54
CA ASP A 183 -18.90 12.80 -6.06
C ASP A 183 -17.39 12.98 -5.92
N ILE A 184 -16.70 11.90 -5.49
CA ILE A 184 -15.23 11.83 -5.41
C ILE A 184 -14.74 10.55 -6.06
N VAL A 185 -13.67 10.65 -6.84
CA VAL A 185 -12.98 9.52 -7.45
C VAL A 185 -11.51 9.53 -7.02
N VAL A 186 -11.10 8.42 -6.42
CA VAL A 186 -9.71 8.11 -6.10
C VAL A 186 -9.17 7.22 -7.20
N LEU A 187 -8.22 7.71 -7.97
CA LEU A 187 -7.50 6.95 -8.99
C LEU A 187 -6.16 6.48 -8.42
N LEU A 188 -5.97 5.16 -8.41
CA LEU A 188 -4.70 4.53 -8.07
C LEU A 188 -3.95 4.13 -9.35
N LYS A 189 -2.61 4.04 -9.26
CA LYS A 189 -1.76 3.57 -10.35
C LYS A 189 -1.95 4.39 -11.63
N VAL A 190 -2.03 5.71 -11.49
CA VAL A 190 -2.27 6.62 -12.62
C VAL A 190 -1.19 6.48 -13.69
N GLY A 191 0.09 6.53 -13.32
CA GLY A 191 1.24 6.21 -14.17
C GLY A 191 1.15 6.81 -15.57
N GLU A 192 1.35 5.97 -16.57
CA GLU A 192 1.34 6.36 -18.00
C GLU A 192 0.00 6.93 -18.50
N ARG A 193 -1.09 6.74 -17.72
CA ARG A 193 -2.44 7.26 -18.03
C ARG A 193 -2.61 8.74 -17.69
N LEU A 194 -1.65 9.34 -16.97
CA LEU A 194 -1.73 10.74 -16.53
C LEU A 194 -2.07 11.71 -17.64
N PRO A 195 -1.45 11.68 -18.84
CA PRO A 195 -1.78 12.62 -19.92
C PRO A 195 -3.25 12.52 -20.36
N MET A 196 -3.83 11.33 -20.36
CA MET A 196 -5.25 11.11 -20.66
C MET A 196 -6.14 11.72 -19.57
N VAL A 197 -5.78 11.48 -18.30
CA VAL A 197 -6.52 12.00 -17.13
C VAL A 197 -6.53 13.53 -17.15
N LEU A 198 -5.37 14.17 -17.32
CA LEU A 198 -5.25 15.64 -17.35
C LEU A 198 -6.10 16.26 -18.47
N ARG A 199 -6.05 15.68 -19.69
CA ARG A 199 -6.91 16.14 -20.79
C ARG A 199 -8.40 16.05 -20.46
N LEU A 200 -8.83 14.94 -19.86
CA LEU A 200 -10.22 14.78 -19.49
C LEU A 200 -10.66 15.77 -18.42
N LEU A 201 -9.86 15.99 -17.37
CA LEU A 201 -10.19 16.94 -16.31
C LEU A 201 -10.27 18.38 -16.84
N SER A 202 -9.41 18.75 -17.80
CA SER A 202 -9.48 20.03 -18.50
C SER A 202 -10.77 20.16 -19.32
N GLU A 203 -11.15 19.15 -20.10
CA GLU A 203 -12.38 19.12 -20.89
C GLU A 203 -13.66 19.16 -20.03
N MET A 204 -13.60 18.61 -18.82
CA MET A 204 -14.71 18.66 -17.89
C MET A 204 -14.74 19.93 -17.02
N GLU A 205 -13.75 20.82 -17.18
CA GLU A 205 -13.56 22.05 -16.42
C GLU A 205 -13.48 21.83 -14.89
N ILE A 206 -12.92 20.68 -14.48
CA ILE A 206 -12.73 20.30 -13.06
C ILE A 206 -11.25 20.14 -12.68
N GLY A 207 -10.35 20.71 -13.48
CA GLY A 207 -8.91 20.60 -13.23
C GLY A 207 -8.45 21.15 -11.89
N ASP A 208 -9.11 22.18 -11.37
CA ASP A 208 -8.80 22.78 -10.06
C ASP A 208 -9.40 22.00 -8.88
N HIS A 209 -10.24 21.00 -9.16
CA HIS A 209 -10.90 20.19 -8.14
C HIS A 209 -10.19 18.87 -7.88
N CYS A 210 -8.91 18.79 -8.16
CA CYS A 210 -8.14 17.57 -7.98
C CYS A 210 -6.81 17.82 -7.26
N VAL A 211 -6.28 16.74 -6.70
CA VAL A 211 -4.91 16.71 -6.18
C VAL A 211 -4.22 15.46 -6.71
N PHE A 212 -2.95 15.59 -7.02
CA PHE A 212 -2.10 14.51 -7.51
C PHE A 212 -0.92 14.30 -6.57
N GLY A 213 -0.54 13.04 -6.36
CA GLY A 213 0.65 12.68 -5.62
C GLY A 213 1.36 11.51 -6.28
N ALA A 214 2.66 11.65 -6.48
CA ALA A 214 3.53 10.53 -6.83
C ALA A 214 4.52 10.29 -5.70
N HIS A 215 4.83 9.01 -5.43
CA HIS A 215 5.74 8.59 -4.36
C HIS A 215 5.41 9.18 -2.98
N VAL A 216 4.12 9.33 -2.68
CA VAL A 216 3.63 9.97 -1.45
C VAL A 216 4.28 9.37 -0.21
N GLY A 217 4.85 10.22 0.64
CA GLY A 217 5.55 9.85 1.86
C GLY A 217 6.99 9.37 1.68
N THR A 218 7.54 9.37 0.46
CA THR A 218 8.95 9.03 0.21
C THR A 218 9.80 10.28 -0.03
N GLU A 219 11.13 10.12 -0.11
CA GLU A 219 12.06 11.21 -0.45
C GLU A 219 11.82 11.82 -1.83
N ASN A 220 11.19 11.04 -2.74
CA ASN A 220 10.85 11.48 -4.10
C ASN A 220 9.40 11.94 -4.23
N GLU A 221 8.77 12.32 -3.11
CA GLU A 221 7.40 12.78 -3.09
C GLU A 221 7.19 14.02 -3.99
N THR A 222 6.20 13.93 -4.88
CA THR A 222 5.67 15.09 -5.60
C THR A 222 4.19 15.24 -5.31
N LEU A 223 3.75 16.48 -4.98
CA LEU A 223 2.37 16.82 -4.69
C LEU A 223 1.94 18.01 -5.53
N SER A 224 0.76 17.94 -6.15
CA SER A 224 0.16 19.04 -6.90
C SER A 224 -1.30 19.22 -6.52
N VAL A 225 -1.74 20.47 -6.42
CA VAL A 225 -3.14 20.87 -6.24
C VAL A 225 -3.61 21.54 -7.51
N GLY A 226 -4.69 21.01 -8.12
CA GLY A 226 -5.06 21.34 -9.50
C GLY A 226 -4.15 20.67 -10.53
N ILE A 227 -4.52 20.80 -11.82
CA ILE A 227 -3.77 20.18 -12.93
C ILE A 227 -2.69 21.08 -13.55
N SER A 228 -2.70 22.38 -13.27
CA SER A 228 -1.82 23.38 -13.90
C SER A 228 -0.33 23.14 -13.67
N ASP A 229 0.02 22.62 -12.49
CA ASP A 229 1.40 22.43 -12.07
C ASP A 229 1.90 20.99 -12.30
N ILE A 230 1.04 20.09 -12.78
CA ILE A 230 1.38 18.69 -12.97
C ILE A 230 2.17 18.53 -14.27
N LYS A 231 3.40 18.06 -14.16
CA LYS A 231 4.19 17.67 -15.33
C LYS A 231 3.94 16.21 -15.67
N PRO A 232 3.56 15.87 -16.91
CA PRO A 232 3.30 14.49 -17.29
C PRO A 232 4.47 13.53 -16.99
N ALA A 233 5.71 14.01 -17.04
CA ALA A 233 6.90 13.22 -16.69
C ALA A 233 6.99 12.84 -15.20
N GLU A 234 6.32 13.57 -14.31
CA GLU A 234 6.32 13.28 -12.85
C GLU A 234 5.54 12.03 -12.49
N ALA A 235 4.69 11.54 -13.37
CA ALA A 235 3.90 10.32 -13.16
C ALA A 235 4.55 9.05 -13.70
N SER A 236 5.83 9.09 -14.02
CA SER A 236 6.55 7.89 -14.41
C SER A 236 6.58 6.93 -13.23
N GLY A 237 5.78 5.86 -13.30
CA GLY A 237 5.82 4.79 -12.31
C GLY A 237 4.48 4.43 -11.66
N TYR A 238 4.55 3.33 -10.93
CA TYR A 238 3.41 2.65 -10.31
C TYR A 238 2.83 3.40 -9.09
N LEU A 239 3.66 4.21 -8.41
CA LEU A 239 3.31 4.84 -7.13
C LEU A 239 2.72 6.24 -7.33
N SER A 240 1.62 6.35 -8.08
CA SER A 240 0.91 7.60 -8.30
C SER A 240 -0.59 7.48 -8.02
N THR A 241 -1.13 8.53 -7.40
CA THR A 241 -2.52 8.60 -6.92
C THR A 241 -3.09 9.96 -7.28
N MET A 242 -4.34 10.02 -7.72
CA MET A 242 -5.07 11.26 -7.94
C MET A 242 -6.41 11.22 -7.22
N LEU A 243 -6.77 12.31 -6.56
CA LEU A 243 -8.09 12.52 -5.96
C LEU A 243 -8.82 13.57 -6.77
N ILE A 244 -10.03 13.28 -7.20
CA ILE A 244 -10.84 14.13 -8.08
C ILE A 244 -12.18 14.37 -7.39
N ARG A 245 -12.57 15.63 -7.26
CA ARG A 245 -13.91 16.02 -6.81
C ARG A 245 -14.70 16.56 -8.00
N ARG A 246 -15.86 15.96 -8.25
CA ARG A 246 -16.69 16.35 -9.40
C ARG A 246 -17.23 17.78 -9.30
N LYS A 247 -17.58 18.23 -8.09
CA LYS A 247 -18.08 19.58 -7.83
C LYS A 247 -17.18 20.27 -6.81
N PRO A 248 -16.97 21.60 -6.91
CA PRO A 248 -16.21 22.30 -5.88
C PRO A 248 -16.88 22.13 -4.51
N LEU A 249 -16.07 22.17 -3.45
CA LEU A 249 -16.63 22.34 -2.12
C LEU A 249 -17.37 23.69 -2.07
N GLU A 250 -18.61 23.69 -1.61
CA GLU A 250 -19.28 24.95 -1.32
C GLU A 250 -18.43 25.71 -0.29
N ALA A 251 -18.08 26.95 -0.62
CA ALA A 251 -17.26 27.77 0.25
C ALA A 251 -17.97 27.94 1.61
N ARG A 252 -17.51 27.23 2.63
CA ARG A 252 -17.93 27.57 4.00
C ARG A 252 -17.46 28.97 4.32
N PRO A 253 -18.30 29.84 4.91
CA PRO A 253 -17.84 31.13 5.40
C PRO A 253 -16.70 30.87 6.39
N THR A 254 -15.51 31.39 6.07
CA THR A 254 -14.32 31.42 6.93
C THR A 254 -13.76 30.08 7.43
N ALA A 255 -13.15 29.32 6.52
CA ALA A 255 -11.97 28.56 6.91
C ALA A 255 -10.76 29.39 6.46
N GLY A 256 -9.91 29.77 7.39
CA GLY A 256 -8.67 30.48 7.10
C GLY A 256 -7.87 29.74 6.02
N LYS A 257 -7.05 30.49 5.26
CA LYS A 257 -6.17 30.00 4.22
C LYS A 257 -5.60 28.64 4.63
N ILE A 258 -5.91 27.60 3.86
CA ILE A 258 -5.28 26.30 4.01
C ILE A 258 -3.79 26.56 3.94
N ALA A 259 -3.10 26.29 5.03
CA ALA A 259 -1.64 26.45 5.11
C ALA A 259 -1.04 25.63 3.97
N GLY A 260 -0.23 26.28 3.15
CA GLY A 260 0.37 25.68 1.96
C GLY A 260 1.06 24.35 2.25
N LYS A 261 1.16 23.55 1.22
CA LYS A 261 1.85 22.26 1.07
C LYS A 261 2.71 21.92 2.31
N GLN A 262 2.23 21.06 3.20
CA GLN A 262 3.08 20.47 4.23
C GLN A 262 3.51 19.09 3.74
N PRO A 263 4.77 18.92 3.26
CA PRO A 263 5.30 17.60 2.96
C PRO A 263 5.21 16.74 4.22
N LEU A 264 4.74 15.51 4.06
CA LEU A 264 4.73 14.51 5.14
C LEU A 264 6.16 14.11 5.55
N ALA A 265 7.13 14.26 4.64
CA ALA A 265 8.55 14.04 4.87
C ALA A 265 9.21 15.31 5.39
N GLY A 266 9.55 15.37 6.66
CA GLY A 266 10.42 16.41 7.23
C GLY A 266 9.99 16.96 8.57
N ARG A 267 9.84 16.12 9.57
CA ARG A 267 10.14 16.48 10.96
C ARG A 267 10.89 15.34 11.60
N ASP A 268 12.07 15.65 12.09
CA ASP A 268 12.86 14.77 12.93
C ASP A 268 11.98 14.17 14.02
N VAL A 269 11.83 12.85 13.96
CA VAL A 269 11.40 12.11 15.14
C VAL A 269 12.55 12.30 16.14
N PRO A 270 12.32 12.91 17.31
CA PRO A 270 13.40 13.20 18.24
C PRO A 270 14.09 11.88 18.59
N SER A 271 15.38 11.81 18.30
CA SER A 271 16.25 10.77 18.83
C SER A 271 16.21 10.92 20.34
N LYS A 272 15.50 10.03 21.03
CA LYS A 272 15.68 9.95 22.48
C LYS A 272 17.09 9.53 22.76
N ALA A 273 17.83 10.48 23.30
CA ALA A 273 19.06 10.28 23.99
C ALA A 273 18.95 9.19 25.07
N SER A 274 20.01 8.44 25.15
CA SER A 274 20.55 7.71 26.29
C SER A 274 20.00 8.13 27.67
N ALA A 275 19.45 7.16 28.38
CA ALA A 275 19.64 6.94 29.81
C ALA A 275 19.46 5.43 30.10
#